data_dbb9a22d675b5ca58d314878b038dee1
#
_entry.id   dbb9a22d675b5ca58d314878b038dee1
#
_cell.length_a   1.000
_cell.length_b   1.000
_cell.length_c   1.000
_cell.angle_alpha   90.00
_cell.angle_beta   90.00
_cell.angle_gamma   90.00
#
_symmetry.space_group_name_H-M   'P 1'
#
loop_
_entity.id
_entity.type
_entity.pdbx_description
1 polymer ?
#
loop_
_entity_poly.entity_id
_entity_poly.type
_entity_poly.pdbx_seq_one_letter_code
_entity_poly.pdbx_strand_id
1 'polypeptide(L)'
;MTSSMLFNVTTFIYLISMIIFFAFLASKNKALGLAGSYSAYAGLAIQTIAIGLRWKESYDMGVGHAPMSNLYESIVFFSWTIVLLFAYIDIRYKYRVVGAFVVPFALLGMAWAQLGMNTGIEPLVPALQSNWLLYHVITCFLGYAAFAVACGISIMYLIKTAGEGTNMSASAGGLMSMFPPLKVLDDLNYRAIMIGFPLLTLGIITGAAWANYAWGTYWSWDPKETWSLIVWFVYAAFLHARITKGWVGKRAAWISVIGFAATIFCYLGVNLFLSGLHSYGGSKM
;
A
#
# COMPACT_ATOMS: atom_id res chain seq x y z
N MET A 1 -19.81 -5.92 -19.14
CA MET A 1 -18.43 -5.87 -18.67
C MET A 1 -18.47 -5.98 -17.16
N THR A 2 -17.85 -7.00 -16.57
CA THR A 2 -17.88 -7.23 -15.12
C THR A 2 -16.76 -6.50 -14.41
N SER A 3 -16.90 -6.25 -13.11
CA SER A 3 -15.83 -5.66 -12.28
C SER A 3 -14.54 -6.48 -12.33
N SER A 4 -14.63 -7.82 -12.34
CA SER A 4 -13.47 -8.72 -12.44
C SER A 4 -12.70 -8.53 -13.76
N MET A 5 -13.39 -8.33 -14.90
CA MET A 5 -12.73 -8.02 -16.17
C MET A 5 -11.97 -6.68 -16.10
N LEU A 6 -12.55 -5.66 -15.48
CA LEU A 6 -11.87 -4.37 -15.30
C LEU A 6 -10.66 -4.46 -14.37
N PHE A 7 -10.71 -5.28 -13.31
CA PHE A 7 -9.54 -5.52 -12.46
C PHE A 7 -8.42 -6.24 -13.21
N ASN A 8 -8.75 -7.20 -14.09
CA ASN A 8 -7.76 -7.82 -14.98
C ASN A 8 -7.11 -6.77 -15.90
N VAL A 9 -7.90 -5.91 -16.54
CA VAL A 9 -7.38 -4.81 -17.38
C VAL A 9 -6.48 -3.89 -16.57
N THR A 10 -6.89 -3.53 -15.35
CA THR A 10 -6.07 -2.71 -14.43
C THR A 10 -4.73 -3.36 -14.13
N THR A 11 -4.72 -4.66 -13.87
CA THR A 11 -3.48 -5.42 -13.59
C THR A 11 -2.50 -5.33 -14.76
N PHE A 12 -2.99 -5.51 -16.00
CA PHE A 12 -2.17 -5.34 -17.21
C PHE A 12 -1.68 -3.90 -17.38
N ILE A 13 -2.50 -2.90 -17.07
CA ILE A 13 -2.09 -1.50 -17.16
C ILE A 13 -0.99 -1.20 -16.14
N TYR A 14 -1.08 -1.71 -14.90
CA TYR A 14 -0.01 -1.54 -13.91
C TYR A 14 1.27 -2.29 -14.31
N LEU A 15 1.16 -3.45 -14.96
CA LEU A 15 2.32 -4.13 -15.53
C LEU A 15 2.99 -3.27 -16.62
N ILE A 16 2.21 -2.73 -17.54
CA ILE A 16 2.71 -1.82 -18.59
C ILE A 16 3.35 -0.59 -17.95
N SER A 17 2.69 0.02 -16.95
CA SER A 17 3.23 1.17 -16.22
C SER A 17 4.59 0.86 -15.57
N MET A 18 4.71 -0.30 -14.91
CA MET A 18 5.96 -0.75 -14.31
C MET A 18 7.07 -0.93 -15.36
N ILE A 19 6.77 -1.58 -16.48
CA ILE A 19 7.72 -1.77 -17.59
C ILE A 19 8.19 -0.41 -18.12
N ILE A 20 7.27 0.54 -18.33
CA ILE A 20 7.60 1.88 -18.79
C ILE A 20 8.48 2.62 -17.76
N PHE A 21 8.21 2.50 -16.45
CA PHE A 21 9.05 3.09 -15.42
C PHE A 21 10.45 2.47 -15.39
N PHE A 22 10.60 1.16 -15.60
CA PHE A 22 11.91 0.54 -15.70
C PHE A 22 12.64 0.94 -16.98
N ALA A 23 11.94 1.06 -18.10
CA ALA A 23 12.50 1.63 -19.33
C ALA A 23 12.92 3.11 -19.14
N PHE A 24 12.15 3.88 -18.37
CA PHE A 24 12.53 5.23 -17.95
C PHE A 24 13.84 5.25 -17.16
N LEU A 25 13.98 4.36 -16.17
CA LEU A 25 15.22 4.24 -15.39
C LEU A 25 16.43 3.88 -16.27
N ALA A 26 16.23 2.97 -17.24
CA ALA A 26 17.31 2.52 -18.13
C ALA A 26 17.70 3.58 -19.15
N SER A 27 16.73 4.23 -19.80
CA SER A 27 16.97 5.16 -20.92
C SER A 27 17.12 6.63 -20.50
N LYS A 28 16.68 6.98 -19.28
CA LYS A 28 16.60 8.36 -18.75
C LYS A 28 15.71 9.30 -19.59
N ASN A 29 14.89 8.74 -20.47
CA ASN A 29 13.99 9.52 -21.32
C ASN A 29 12.79 10.02 -20.51
N LYS A 30 12.70 11.34 -20.32
CA LYS A 30 11.63 12.00 -19.54
C LYS A 30 10.23 11.72 -20.09
N ALA A 31 10.08 11.45 -21.39
CA ALA A 31 8.81 11.10 -22.00
C ALA A 31 8.30 9.74 -21.49
N LEU A 32 9.20 8.76 -21.27
CA LEU A 32 8.83 7.49 -20.65
C LEU A 32 8.39 7.66 -19.20
N GLY A 33 9.07 8.52 -18.42
CA GLY A 33 8.62 8.83 -17.07
C GLY A 33 7.19 9.40 -17.04
N LEU A 34 6.88 10.29 -18.00
CA LEU A 34 5.53 10.85 -18.15
C LEU A 34 4.52 9.78 -18.59
N ALA A 35 4.88 8.96 -19.57
CA ALA A 35 4.03 7.86 -20.04
C ALA A 35 3.73 6.84 -18.93
N GLY A 36 4.73 6.49 -18.09
CA GLY A 36 4.54 5.63 -16.93
C GLY A 36 3.53 6.20 -15.92
N SER A 37 3.65 7.52 -15.62
CA SER A 37 2.70 8.20 -14.74
C SER A 37 1.28 8.20 -15.30
N TYR A 38 1.09 8.56 -16.57
CA TYR A 38 -0.23 8.55 -17.19
C TYR A 38 -0.83 7.14 -17.31
N SER A 39 -0.01 6.13 -17.57
CA SER A 39 -0.45 4.73 -17.54
C SER A 39 -0.94 4.33 -16.14
N ALA A 40 -0.20 4.70 -15.08
CA ALA A 40 -0.63 4.46 -13.70
C ALA A 40 -1.95 5.19 -13.37
N TYR A 41 -2.13 6.43 -13.82
CA TYR A 41 -3.37 7.20 -13.61
C TYR A 41 -4.55 6.59 -14.38
N ALA A 42 -4.33 6.10 -15.60
CA ALA A 42 -5.36 5.39 -16.34
C ALA A 42 -5.77 4.10 -15.61
N GLY A 43 -4.80 3.33 -15.10
CA GLY A 43 -5.07 2.17 -14.27
C GLY A 43 -5.87 2.53 -13.00
N LEU A 44 -5.49 3.60 -12.30
CA LEU A 44 -6.20 4.10 -11.12
C LEU A 44 -7.66 4.48 -11.44
N ALA A 45 -7.90 5.17 -12.55
CA ALA A 45 -9.23 5.55 -12.97
C ALA A 45 -10.11 4.31 -13.30
N ILE A 46 -9.57 3.35 -14.05
CA ILE A 46 -10.27 2.11 -14.38
C ILE A 46 -10.54 1.30 -13.11
N GLN A 47 -9.58 1.22 -12.18
CA GLN A 47 -9.76 0.52 -10.92
C GLN A 47 -10.83 1.18 -10.04
N THR A 48 -10.90 2.51 -10.04
CA THR A 48 -11.96 3.26 -9.33
C THR A 48 -13.34 2.89 -9.89
N ILE A 49 -13.47 2.86 -11.22
CA ILE A 49 -14.71 2.44 -11.88
C ILE A 49 -15.02 0.97 -11.54
N ALA A 50 -14.02 0.10 -11.55
CA ALA A 50 -14.18 -1.32 -11.24
C ALA A 50 -14.65 -1.56 -9.79
N ILE A 51 -14.10 -0.81 -8.82
CA ILE A 51 -14.54 -0.86 -7.41
C ILE A 51 -16.00 -0.40 -7.31
N GLY A 52 -16.38 0.70 -7.95
CA GLY A 52 -17.77 1.18 -7.98
C GLY A 52 -18.73 0.18 -8.66
N LEU A 53 -18.29 -0.43 -9.77
CA LEU A 53 -19.08 -1.45 -10.47
C LEU A 53 -19.25 -2.70 -9.58
N ARG A 54 -18.20 -3.17 -8.90
CA ARG A 54 -18.29 -4.29 -7.99
C ARG A 54 -19.26 -4.02 -6.83
N TRP A 55 -19.25 -2.80 -6.32
CA TRP A 55 -20.21 -2.38 -5.31
C TRP A 55 -21.64 -2.49 -5.84
N LYS A 56 -21.89 -1.97 -7.05
CA LYS A 56 -23.18 -2.09 -7.71
C LYS A 56 -23.58 -3.56 -7.95
N GLU A 57 -22.64 -4.37 -8.46
CA GLU A 57 -22.86 -5.81 -8.70
C GLU A 57 -23.30 -6.54 -7.40
N SER A 58 -22.71 -6.18 -6.24
CA SER A 58 -23.12 -6.79 -4.97
C SER A 58 -24.58 -6.48 -4.59
N TYR A 59 -25.06 -5.28 -4.90
CA TYR A 59 -26.46 -4.91 -4.71
C TYR A 59 -27.40 -5.60 -5.71
N ASP A 60 -26.99 -5.67 -6.98
CA ASP A 60 -27.78 -6.37 -8.03
C ASP A 60 -27.93 -7.86 -7.72
N MET A 61 -26.96 -8.46 -7.00
CA MET A 61 -27.01 -9.86 -6.54
C MET A 61 -27.80 -10.05 -5.21
N GLY A 62 -28.30 -8.98 -4.61
CA GLY A 62 -29.00 -9.03 -3.32
C GLY A 62 -28.08 -9.19 -2.11
N VAL A 63 -26.76 -9.06 -2.28
CA VAL A 63 -25.75 -9.19 -1.21
C VAL A 63 -25.50 -7.86 -0.51
N GLY A 64 -25.42 -6.76 -1.26
CA GLY A 64 -25.54 -5.38 -0.79
C GLY A 64 -24.45 -4.87 0.15
N HIS A 65 -23.15 -5.00 -0.18
CA HIS A 65 -22.05 -4.45 0.63
C HIS A 65 -20.95 -3.76 -0.17
N ALA A 66 -20.19 -2.90 0.50
CA ALA A 66 -18.98 -2.31 -0.06
C ALA A 66 -17.90 -3.37 -0.33
N PRO A 67 -17.13 -3.26 -1.43
CA PRO A 67 -16.16 -4.27 -1.85
C PRO A 67 -14.87 -4.21 -1.02
N MET A 68 -14.95 -4.53 0.28
CA MET A 68 -13.86 -4.55 1.26
C MET A 68 -14.05 -5.69 2.28
N SER A 69 -14.82 -6.71 1.93
CA SER A 69 -15.32 -7.73 2.85
C SER A 69 -14.45 -8.97 2.94
N ASN A 70 -13.65 -9.25 1.93
CA ASN A 70 -12.80 -10.43 1.86
C ASN A 70 -11.36 -10.07 1.46
N LEU A 71 -10.46 -11.06 1.49
CA LEU A 71 -9.04 -10.82 1.22
C LEU A 71 -8.81 -10.33 -0.22
N TYR A 72 -9.53 -10.87 -1.21
CA TYR A 72 -9.45 -10.41 -2.59
C TYR A 72 -9.78 -8.91 -2.71
N GLU A 73 -10.94 -8.51 -2.22
CA GLU A 73 -11.41 -7.12 -2.27
C GLU A 73 -10.49 -6.18 -1.51
N SER A 74 -9.98 -6.63 -0.36
CA SER A 74 -9.06 -5.83 0.46
C SER A 74 -7.71 -5.61 -0.23
N ILE A 75 -7.16 -6.61 -0.93
CA ILE A 75 -5.91 -6.45 -1.71
C ILE A 75 -6.13 -5.53 -2.90
N VAL A 76 -7.25 -5.66 -3.61
CA VAL A 76 -7.63 -4.75 -4.68
C VAL A 76 -7.71 -3.31 -4.17
N PHE A 77 -8.39 -3.09 -3.04
CA PHE A 77 -8.51 -1.77 -2.44
C PHE A 77 -7.14 -1.24 -1.95
N PHE A 78 -6.30 -2.07 -1.34
CA PHE A 78 -4.95 -1.70 -0.95
C PHE A 78 -4.09 -1.27 -2.14
N SER A 79 -4.13 -2.02 -3.23
CA SER A 79 -3.41 -1.67 -4.47
C SER A 79 -3.89 -0.32 -5.02
N TRP A 80 -5.19 -0.06 -4.98
CA TRP A 80 -5.77 1.23 -5.35
C TRP A 80 -5.25 2.38 -4.49
N THR A 81 -5.20 2.21 -3.16
CA THR A 81 -4.69 3.25 -2.24
C THR A 81 -3.21 3.54 -2.46
N ILE A 82 -2.40 2.52 -2.79
CA ILE A 82 -0.97 2.71 -3.13
C ILE A 82 -0.81 3.60 -4.36
N VAL A 83 -1.54 3.30 -5.44
CA VAL A 83 -1.43 4.08 -6.69
C VAL A 83 -2.04 5.47 -6.53
N LEU A 84 -3.10 5.62 -5.73
CA LEU A 84 -3.68 6.91 -5.37
C LEU A 84 -2.64 7.82 -4.68
N LEU A 85 -1.92 7.30 -3.68
CA LEU A 85 -0.89 8.06 -2.98
C LEU A 85 0.33 8.32 -3.88
N PHE A 86 0.71 7.37 -4.72
CA PHE A 86 1.73 7.62 -5.76
C PHE A 86 1.31 8.77 -6.67
N ALA A 87 0.08 8.77 -7.19
CA ALA A 87 -0.44 9.82 -8.06
C ALA A 87 -0.40 11.19 -7.37
N TYR A 88 -0.80 11.26 -6.10
CA TYR A 88 -0.70 12.49 -5.31
C TYR A 88 0.76 13.02 -5.23
N ILE A 89 1.72 12.13 -4.94
CA ILE A 89 3.14 12.51 -4.84
C ILE A 89 3.68 12.95 -6.20
N ASP A 90 3.37 12.21 -7.26
CA ASP A 90 3.86 12.52 -8.60
C ASP A 90 3.30 13.84 -9.12
N ILE A 91 2.02 14.11 -8.95
CA ILE A 91 1.37 15.37 -9.32
C ILE A 91 1.95 16.54 -8.52
N ARG A 92 2.13 16.36 -7.21
CA ARG A 92 2.53 17.44 -6.28
C ARG A 92 4.00 17.77 -6.36
N TYR A 93 4.87 16.75 -6.48
CA TYR A 93 6.33 16.90 -6.41
C TYR A 93 7.03 16.60 -7.73
N LYS A 94 6.35 16.01 -8.71
CA LYS A 94 6.86 15.66 -10.05
C LYS A 94 8.08 14.72 -10.04
N TYR A 95 8.23 13.91 -9.01
CA TYR A 95 9.28 12.90 -8.89
C TYR A 95 8.83 11.55 -9.48
N ARG A 96 8.65 11.49 -10.82
CA ARG A 96 8.14 10.31 -11.56
C ARG A 96 8.91 9.03 -11.26
N VAL A 97 10.20 9.15 -10.96
CA VAL A 97 11.05 8.00 -10.61
C VAL A 97 10.51 7.20 -9.40
N VAL A 98 9.75 7.81 -8.52
CA VAL A 98 9.10 7.14 -7.38
C VAL A 98 8.15 6.04 -7.86
N GLY A 99 7.54 6.21 -9.04
CA GLY A 99 6.65 5.20 -9.64
C GLY A 99 7.34 3.85 -9.88
N ALA A 100 8.63 3.85 -10.24
CA ALA A 100 9.40 2.62 -10.41
C ALA A 100 9.54 1.78 -9.11
N PHE A 101 9.38 2.39 -7.95
CA PHE A 101 9.54 1.76 -6.64
C PHE A 101 8.20 1.53 -5.90
N VAL A 102 7.14 2.19 -6.32
CA VAL A 102 5.83 2.12 -5.65
C VAL A 102 4.81 1.33 -6.46
N VAL A 103 4.74 1.52 -7.79
CA VAL A 103 3.81 0.78 -8.67
C VAL A 103 3.99 -0.74 -8.60
N PRO A 104 5.22 -1.29 -8.46
CA PRO A 104 5.40 -2.73 -8.28
C PRO A 104 4.65 -3.32 -7.09
N PHE A 105 4.50 -2.61 -5.97
CA PHE A 105 3.71 -3.11 -4.82
C PHE A 105 2.23 -3.26 -5.19
N ALA A 106 1.65 -2.28 -5.89
CA ALA A 106 0.27 -2.36 -6.35
C ALA A 106 0.08 -3.47 -7.39
N LEU A 107 1.02 -3.61 -8.33
CA LEU A 107 0.99 -4.69 -9.32
C LEU A 107 1.05 -6.06 -8.67
N LEU A 108 1.96 -6.28 -7.71
CA LEU A 108 2.07 -7.56 -7.01
C LEU A 108 0.78 -7.91 -6.26
N GLY A 109 0.15 -6.93 -5.60
CA GLY A 109 -1.16 -7.11 -4.98
C GLY A 109 -2.23 -7.49 -5.98
N MET A 110 -2.36 -6.73 -7.08
CA MET A 110 -3.35 -7.01 -8.13
C MET A 110 -3.12 -8.36 -8.80
N ALA A 111 -1.88 -8.69 -9.15
CA ALA A 111 -1.54 -9.97 -9.77
C ALA A 111 -1.89 -11.14 -8.85
N TRP A 112 -1.54 -11.06 -7.56
CA TRP A 112 -1.90 -12.09 -6.60
C TRP A 112 -3.42 -12.22 -6.45
N ALA A 113 -4.15 -11.12 -6.33
CA ALA A 113 -5.61 -11.12 -6.24
C ALA A 113 -6.24 -11.82 -7.45
N GLN A 114 -5.79 -11.50 -8.68
CA GLN A 114 -6.39 -12.03 -9.91
C GLN A 114 -6.00 -13.48 -10.20
N LEU A 115 -4.80 -13.91 -9.84
CA LEU A 115 -4.27 -15.24 -10.19
C LEU A 115 -4.46 -16.27 -9.08
N GLY A 116 -4.55 -15.84 -7.83
CA GLY A 116 -4.49 -16.72 -6.66
C GLY A 116 -5.75 -16.76 -5.80
N MET A 117 -6.79 -15.97 -6.10
CA MET A 117 -7.95 -15.84 -5.21
C MET A 117 -9.29 -16.04 -5.91
N ASN A 118 -10.31 -16.41 -5.11
CA ASN A 118 -11.69 -16.41 -5.57
C ASN A 118 -12.18 -14.97 -5.78
N THR A 119 -12.62 -14.66 -6.99
CA THR A 119 -13.12 -13.34 -7.39
C THR A 119 -14.63 -13.17 -7.17
N GLY A 120 -15.32 -14.20 -6.65
CA GLY A 120 -16.75 -14.18 -6.38
C GLY A 120 -17.16 -13.08 -5.38
N ILE A 121 -18.43 -12.67 -5.47
CA ILE A 121 -19.05 -11.79 -4.47
C ILE A 121 -19.83 -12.69 -3.52
N GLU A 122 -19.47 -12.68 -2.24
CA GLU A 122 -20.08 -13.54 -1.23
C GLU A 122 -20.82 -12.70 -0.19
N PRO A 123 -21.91 -13.23 0.42
CA PRO A 123 -22.62 -12.54 1.49
C PRO A 123 -21.70 -12.25 2.69
N LEU A 124 -21.94 -11.09 3.35
CA LEU A 124 -21.22 -10.75 4.57
C LEU A 124 -21.58 -11.70 5.72
N VAL A 125 -20.58 -12.25 6.36
CA VAL A 125 -20.76 -12.89 7.67
C VAL A 125 -21.24 -11.85 8.71
N PRO A 126 -22.04 -12.23 9.72
CA PRO A 126 -22.64 -11.28 10.67
C PRO A 126 -21.66 -10.31 11.31
N ALA A 127 -20.45 -10.76 11.63
CA ALA A 127 -19.41 -9.92 12.23
C ALA A 127 -18.94 -8.75 11.33
N LEU A 128 -19.07 -8.89 10.00
CA LEU A 128 -18.68 -7.87 9.03
C LEU A 128 -19.82 -6.88 8.71
N GLN A 129 -21.04 -7.11 9.21
CA GLN A 129 -22.22 -6.28 8.96
C GLN A 129 -22.24 -5.04 9.86
N SER A 130 -21.20 -4.21 9.77
CA SER A 130 -21.05 -3.01 10.57
C SER A 130 -20.36 -1.88 9.81
N ASN A 131 -20.83 -0.67 9.97
CA ASN A 131 -20.18 0.53 9.41
C ASN A 131 -18.79 0.76 10.02
N TRP A 132 -18.52 0.27 11.22
CA TRP A 132 -17.20 0.35 11.84
C TRP A 132 -16.13 -0.38 11.03
N LEU A 133 -16.49 -1.50 10.38
CA LEU A 133 -15.61 -2.21 9.46
C LEU A 133 -15.13 -1.30 8.34
N LEU A 134 -16.04 -0.53 7.73
CA LEU A 134 -15.71 0.36 6.62
C LEU A 134 -14.70 1.45 7.05
N TYR A 135 -14.94 2.11 8.19
CA TYR A 135 -14.02 3.12 8.72
C TYR A 135 -12.66 2.53 9.06
N HIS A 136 -12.65 1.33 9.69
CA HIS A 136 -11.44 0.61 10.01
C HIS A 136 -10.63 0.27 8.76
N VAL A 137 -11.24 -0.36 7.77
CA VAL A 137 -10.58 -0.80 6.55
C VAL A 137 -10.00 0.39 5.77
N ILE A 138 -10.79 1.46 5.56
CA ILE A 138 -10.34 2.64 4.82
C ILE A 138 -9.13 3.29 5.50
N THR A 139 -9.21 3.53 6.80
CA THR A 139 -8.13 4.20 7.55
C THR A 139 -6.87 3.34 7.61
N CYS A 140 -6.99 2.02 7.82
CA CYS A 140 -5.86 1.11 7.79
C CYS A 140 -5.17 1.10 6.43
N PHE A 141 -5.91 0.93 5.33
CA PHE A 141 -5.28 0.83 4.02
C PHE A 141 -4.68 2.13 3.52
N LEU A 142 -5.26 3.28 3.83
CA LEU A 142 -4.62 4.57 3.56
C LEU A 142 -3.31 4.71 4.37
N GLY A 143 -3.30 4.27 5.62
CA GLY A 143 -2.09 4.20 6.44
C GLY A 143 -1.03 3.26 5.86
N TYR A 144 -1.42 2.04 5.50
CA TYR A 144 -0.53 1.05 4.89
C TYR A 144 0.02 1.49 3.53
N ALA A 145 -0.79 2.16 2.72
CA ALA A 145 -0.35 2.72 1.45
C ALA A 145 0.69 3.83 1.64
N ALA A 146 0.53 4.67 2.66
CA ALA A 146 1.54 5.67 3.02
C ALA A 146 2.86 5.01 3.44
N PHE A 147 2.80 3.89 4.17
CA PHE A 147 3.98 3.11 4.55
C PHE A 147 4.60 2.37 3.34
N ALA A 148 3.81 1.89 2.39
CA ALA A 148 4.31 1.32 1.14
C ALA A 148 5.08 2.36 0.32
N VAL A 149 4.54 3.57 0.20
CA VAL A 149 5.21 4.68 -0.47
C VAL A 149 6.50 5.08 0.26
N ALA A 150 6.46 5.18 1.61
CA ALA A 150 7.63 5.45 2.42
C ALA A 150 8.72 4.39 2.23
N CYS A 151 8.35 3.11 2.15
CA CYS A 151 9.25 2.00 1.86
C CYS A 151 9.90 2.13 0.47
N GLY A 152 9.11 2.39 -0.58
CA GLY A 152 9.64 2.60 -1.93
C GLY A 152 10.65 3.76 -1.99
N ILE A 153 10.34 4.87 -1.34
CA ILE A 153 11.25 6.03 -1.22
C ILE A 153 12.51 5.67 -0.42
N SER A 154 12.36 4.87 0.64
CA SER A 154 13.50 4.42 1.46
C SER A 154 14.42 3.47 0.70
N ILE A 155 13.88 2.59 -0.14
CA ILE A 155 14.67 1.73 -1.04
C ILE A 155 15.47 2.61 -2.00
N MET A 156 14.85 3.63 -2.62
CA MET A 156 15.56 4.61 -3.46
C MET A 156 16.71 5.31 -2.71
N TYR A 157 16.42 5.71 -1.46
CA TYR A 157 17.43 6.34 -0.60
C TYR A 157 18.63 5.42 -0.38
N LEU A 158 18.38 4.16 0.00
CA LEU A 158 19.42 3.16 0.28
C LEU A 158 20.24 2.84 -0.98
N ILE A 159 19.60 2.67 -2.14
CA ILE A 159 20.28 2.46 -3.42
C ILE A 159 21.17 3.65 -3.76
N LYS A 160 20.64 4.88 -3.62
CA LYS A 160 21.42 6.08 -3.91
C LYS A 160 22.66 6.22 -3.02
N THR A 161 22.51 6.00 -1.71
CA THR A 161 23.65 6.08 -0.79
C THR A 161 24.67 4.95 -0.97
N ALA A 162 24.26 3.77 -1.43
CA ALA A 162 25.17 2.68 -1.79
C ALA A 162 25.98 3.05 -3.05
N GLY A 163 25.34 3.69 -4.03
CA GLY A 163 25.98 4.12 -5.26
C GLY A 163 26.99 5.27 -5.08
N GLU A 164 26.77 6.18 -4.12
CA GLU A 164 27.69 7.29 -3.84
C GLU A 164 29.05 6.83 -3.26
N GLY A 165 29.09 5.62 -2.66
CA GLY A 165 30.32 5.02 -2.14
C GLY A 165 31.12 4.19 -3.17
N THR A 166 30.63 4.07 -4.40
CA THR A 166 31.26 3.27 -5.47
C THR A 166 31.59 4.16 -6.68
N ASN A 167 32.52 3.72 -7.55
CA ASN A 167 32.87 4.39 -8.80
C ASN A 167 31.68 4.57 -9.78
N MET A 168 30.51 4.01 -9.47
CA MET A 168 29.25 4.27 -10.19
C MET A 168 28.76 5.71 -10.07
N SER A 169 29.22 6.45 -9.04
CA SER A 169 28.94 7.89 -8.87
C SER A 169 29.78 8.78 -9.79
N ALA A 170 30.91 8.29 -10.29
CA ALA A 170 31.87 9.09 -11.07
C ALA A 170 31.44 9.30 -12.53
N SER A 171 30.50 8.53 -13.07
CA SER A 171 29.95 8.83 -14.40
C SER A 171 28.87 9.90 -14.29
N ALA A 172 29.21 11.12 -14.71
CA ALA A 172 28.26 12.20 -14.93
C ALA A 172 27.12 11.69 -15.85
N GLY A 173 25.96 11.33 -15.28
CA GLY A 173 24.85 10.79 -16.04
C GLY A 173 24.39 9.38 -15.62
N GLY A 174 24.92 8.77 -14.55
CA GLY A 174 24.46 7.49 -14.00
C GLY A 174 22.99 7.47 -13.56
N LEU A 175 22.42 6.29 -13.27
CA LEU A 175 21.05 6.11 -12.77
C LEU A 175 20.74 7.01 -11.56
N MET A 176 21.75 7.24 -10.71
CA MET A 176 21.64 8.07 -9.50
C MET A 176 21.30 9.53 -9.76
N SER A 177 21.62 10.06 -10.97
CA SER A 177 21.28 11.44 -11.35
C SER A 177 19.77 11.67 -11.51
N MET A 178 18.99 10.60 -11.72
CA MET A 178 17.53 10.65 -11.85
C MET A 178 16.83 10.68 -10.49
N PHE A 179 17.49 10.19 -9.45
CA PHE A 179 16.90 10.13 -8.12
C PHE A 179 16.91 11.54 -7.48
N PRO A 180 15.85 11.91 -6.78
CA PRO A 180 15.83 13.14 -6.00
C PRO A 180 17.05 13.24 -5.07
N PRO A 181 17.43 14.45 -4.65
CA PRO A 181 18.46 14.61 -3.62
C PRO A 181 18.15 13.82 -2.36
N LEU A 182 19.17 13.27 -1.68
CA LEU A 182 18.98 12.44 -0.48
C LEU A 182 18.13 13.14 0.59
N LYS A 183 18.31 14.45 0.76
CA LYS A 183 17.50 15.27 1.69
C LYS A 183 16.02 15.25 1.31
N VAL A 184 15.70 15.28 0.02
CA VAL A 184 14.32 15.23 -0.48
C VAL A 184 13.71 13.86 -0.27
N LEU A 185 14.45 12.78 -0.55
CA LEU A 185 14.00 11.41 -0.29
C LEU A 185 13.71 11.18 1.21
N ASP A 186 14.61 11.66 2.07
CA ASP A 186 14.44 11.57 3.51
C ASP A 186 13.21 12.37 4.01
N ASP A 187 12.97 13.57 3.48
CA ASP A 187 11.81 14.40 3.81
C ASP A 187 10.50 13.79 3.30
N LEU A 188 10.48 13.25 2.08
CA LEU A 188 9.30 12.57 1.53
C LEU A 188 8.94 11.30 2.31
N ASN A 189 9.95 10.51 2.70
CA ASN A 189 9.76 9.35 3.57
C ASN A 189 9.11 9.76 4.91
N TYR A 190 9.67 10.78 5.56
CA TYR A 190 9.14 11.30 6.81
C TYR A 190 7.70 11.79 6.67
N ARG A 191 7.37 12.55 5.61
CA ARG A 191 6.01 13.05 5.35
C ARG A 191 5.02 11.93 5.12
N ALA A 192 5.41 10.89 4.38
CA ALA A 192 4.56 9.72 4.16
C ALA A 192 4.23 9.02 5.49
N ILE A 193 5.24 8.82 6.35
CA ILE A 193 5.04 8.21 7.67
C ILE A 193 4.20 9.12 8.59
N MET A 194 4.41 10.43 8.57
CA MET A 194 3.58 11.39 9.31
C MET A 194 2.10 11.36 8.94
N ILE A 195 1.77 11.01 7.70
CA ILE A 195 0.38 10.82 7.25
C ILE A 195 -0.10 9.41 7.63
N GLY A 196 0.73 8.40 7.39
CA GLY A 196 0.36 7.00 7.62
C GLY A 196 0.13 6.66 9.09
N PHE A 197 0.93 7.22 10.01
CA PHE A 197 0.86 6.91 11.42
C PHE A 197 -0.47 7.33 12.09
N PRO A 198 -0.98 8.56 11.93
CA PRO A 198 -2.30 8.92 12.42
C PRO A 198 -3.43 8.10 11.80
N LEU A 199 -3.33 7.77 10.51
CA LEU A 199 -4.31 6.93 9.83
C LEU A 199 -4.32 5.51 10.39
N LEU A 200 -3.16 4.91 10.65
CA LEU A 200 -3.07 3.62 11.34
C LEU A 200 -3.63 3.71 12.77
N THR A 201 -3.35 4.79 13.50
CA THR A 201 -3.89 5.00 14.85
C THR A 201 -5.42 5.03 14.81
N LEU A 202 -6.00 5.79 13.89
CA LEU A 202 -7.46 5.80 13.66
C LEU A 202 -7.97 4.42 13.24
N GLY A 203 -7.20 3.71 12.42
CA GLY A 203 -7.53 2.34 12.02
C GLY A 203 -7.60 1.40 13.22
N ILE A 204 -6.64 1.45 14.15
CA ILE A 204 -6.65 0.63 15.37
C ILE A 204 -7.84 1.00 16.26
N ILE A 205 -8.12 2.30 16.46
CA ILE A 205 -9.24 2.77 17.29
C ILE A 205 -10.58 2.32 16.70
N THR A 206 -10.80 2.53 15.39
CA THR A 206 -12.04 2.12 14.72
C THR A 206 -12.15 0.59 14.63
N GLY A 207 -11.03 -0.12 14.53
CA GLY A 207 -10.96 -1.57 14.63
C GLY A 207 -11.36 -2.10 16.00
N ALA A 208 -10.94 -1.44 17.07
CA ALA A 208 -11.37 -1.78 18.43
C ALA A 208 -12.90 -1.56 18.59
N ALA A 209 -13.45 -0.47 18.06
CA ALA A 209 -14.89 -0.24 18.06
C ALA A 209 -15.65 -1.32 17.27
N TRP A 210 -15.11 -1.73 16.11
CA TRP A 210 -15.66 -2.85 15.35
C TRP A 210 -15.55 -4.19 16.11
N ALA A 211 -14.43 -4.47 16.77
CA ALA A 211 -14.23 -5.68 17.58
C ALA A 211 -15.26 -5.78 18.72
N ASN A 212 -15.54 -4.66 19.39
CA ASN A 212 -16.58 -4.63 20.41
C ASN A 212 -17.99 -4.92 19.83
N TYR A 213 -18.29 -4.40 18.65
CA TYR A 213 -19.55 -4.71 17.98
C TYR A 213 -19.65 -6.19 17.56
N ALA A 214 -18.55 -6.76 17.02
CA ALA A 214 -18.52 -8.09 16.44
C ALA A 214 -18.39 -9.20 17.49
N TRP A 215 -17.63 -8.96 18.57
CA TRP A 215 -17.22 -9.96 19.56
C TRP A 215 -17.43 -9.54 21.01
N GLY A 216 -17.95 -8.34 21.28
CA GLY A 216 -18.24 -7.85 22.64
C GLY A 216 -17.04 -7.38 23.43
N THR A 217 -15.86 -7.23 22.80
CA THR A 217 -14.64 -6.74 23.45
C THR A 217 -13.86 -5.81 22.52
N TYR A 218 -13.30 -4.73 23.07
CA TYR A 218 -12.48 -3.79 22.30
C TYR A 218 -11.09 -4.32 21.96
N TRP A 219 -10.57 -5.26 22.75
CA TRP A 219 -9.23 -5.81 22.60
C TRP A 219 -9.14 -7.19 23.24
N SER A 220 -8.69 -8.18 22.51
CA SER A 220 -8.62 -9.58 22.93
C SER A 220 -7.22 -10.19 22.86
N TRP A 221 -6.21 -9.40 22.47
CA TRP A 221 -4.86 -9.87 22.15
C TRP A 221 -4.82 -10.88 20.99
N ASP A 222 -5.80 -10.80 20.10
CA ASP A 222 -5.77 -11.53 18.84
C ASP A 222 -4.45 -11.24 18.09
N PRO A 223 -3.90 -12.22 17.33
CA PRO A 223 -2.66 -12.03 16.60
C PRO A 223 -2.65 -10.77 15.71
N LYS A 224 -3.78 -10.40 15.11
CA LYS A 224 -3.89 -9.23 14.26
C LYS A 224 -3.85 -7.92 15.06
N GLU A 225 -4.50 -7.90 16.23
CA GLU A 225 -4.43 -6.77 17.16
C GLU A 225 -3.00 -6.59 17.67
N THR A 226 -2.36 -7.68 18.10
CA THR A 226 -0.97 -7.69 18.59
C THR A 226 0.01 -7.19 17.54
N TRP A 227 -0.09 -7.68 16.30
CA TRP A 227 0.79 -7.23 15.21
C TRP A 227 0.50 -5.79 14.76
N SER A 228 -0.75 -5.33 14.83
CA SER A 228 -1.08 -3.93 14.57
C SER A 228 -0.41 -2.99 15.58
N LEU A 229 -0.36 -3.39 16.84
CA LEU A 229 0.35 -2.67 17.90
C LEU A 229 1.87 -2.68 17.68
N ILE A 230 2.45 -3.81 17.25
CA ILE A 230 3.88 -3.89 16.89
C ILE A 230 4.20 -2.90 15.77
N VAL A 231 3.40 -2.88 14.68
CA VAL A 231 3.56 -1.93 13.58
C VAL A 231 3.46 -0.50 14.09
N TRP A 232 2.48 -0.21 14.94
CA TRP A 232 2.31 1.10 15.55
C TRP A 232 3.56 1.53 16.34
N PHE A 233 4.13 0.65 17.16
CA PHE A 233 5.35 0.94 17.92
C PHE A 233 6.57 1.17 17.01
N VAL A 234 6.72 0.45 15.91
CA VAL A 234 7.82 0.67 14.97
C VAL A 234 7.76 2.08 14.37
N TYR A 235 6.58 2.53 13.94
CA TYR A 235 6.44 3.88 13.38
C TYR A 235 6.42 4.98 14.45
N ALA A 236 5.91 4.70 15.65
CA ALA A 236 6.06 5.59 16.80
C ALA A 236 7.53 5.80 17.15
N ALA A 237 8.33 4.73 17.20
CA ALA A 237 9.77 4.80 17.43
C ALA A 237 10.49 5.57 16.30
N PHE A 238 10.10 5.37 15.03
CA PHE A 238 10.61 6.15 13.91
C PHE A 238 10.38 7.66 14.13
N LEU A 239 9.14 8.06 14.42
CA LEU A 239 8.78 9.46 14.62
C LEU A 239 9.46 10.04 15.87
N HIS A 240 9.47 9.28 16.95
CA HIS A 240 10.15 9.68 18.20
C HIS A 240 11.65 9.91 17.96
N ALA A 241 12.34 8.95 17.33
CA ALA A 241 13.76 9.08 17.03
C ALA A 241 14.04 10.25 16.07
N ARG A 242 13.13 10.50 15.10
CA ARG A 242 13.24 11.64 14.19
C ARG A 242 13.14 12.97 14.91
N ILE A 243 12.15 13.13 15.79
CA ILE A 243 11.85 14.40 16.47
C ILE A 243 12.84 14.66 17.62
N THR A 244 13.17 13.63 18.44
CA THR A 244 13.97 13.84 19.64
C THR A 244 15.46 13.65 19.44
N LYS A 245 15.87 12.77 18.53
CA LYS A 245 17.28 12.43 18.26
C LYS A 245 17.78 12.92 16.90
N GLY A 246 16.93 13.54 16.10
CA GLY A 246 17.28 14.02 14.75
C GLY A 246 17.70 12.87 13.80
N TRP A 247 17.19 11.65 13.99
CA TRP A 247 17.53 10.53 13.11
C TRP A 247 17.08 10.79 11.69
N VAL A 248 18.04 10.77 10.77
CA VAL A 248 17.86 10.99 9.35
C VAL A 248 18.67 9.97 8.56
N GLY A 249 18.38 9.88 7.28
CA GLY A 249 19.22 9.14 6.36
C GLY A 249 19.05 7.62 6.45
N LYS A 250 20.16 6.87 6.40
CA LYS A 250 20.14 5.40 6.32
C LYS A 250 19.39 4.75 7.48
N ARG A 251 19.52 5.27 8.70
CA ARG A 251 18.81 4.72 9.86
C ARG A 251 17.29 4.86 9.71
N ALA A 252 16.83 6.04 9.33
CA ALA A 252 15.42 6.31 9.07
C ALA A 252 14.89 5.43 7.92
N ALA A 253 15.63 5.29 6.83
CA ALA A 253 15.27 4.46 5.70
C ALA A 253 15.12 2.98 6.07
N TRP A 254 16.04 2.41 6.86
CA TRP A 254 15.94 1.03 7.31
C TRP A 254 14.74 0.77 8.21
N ILE A 255 14.44 1.68 9.16
CA ILE A 255 13.25 1.54 10.02
C ILE A 255 11.99 1.58 9.17
N SER A 256 11.93 2.44 8.16
CA SER A 256 10.78 2.51 7.24
C SER A 256 10.59 1.19 6.47
N VAL A 257 11.66 0.59 5.94
CA VAL A 257 11.59 -0.71 5.23
C VAL A 257 11.14 -1.83 6.18
N ILE A 258 11.74 -1.91 7.38
CA ILE A 258 11.36 -2.91 8.40
C ILE A 258 9.91 -2.70 8.85
N GLY A 259 9.50 -1.44 9.05
CA GLY A 259 8.12 -1.10 9.42
C GLY A 259 7.10 -1.55 8.37
N PHE A 260 7.43 -1.39 7.08
CA PHE A 260 6.56 -1.88 6.02
C PHE A 260 6.53 -3.40 5.93
N ALA A 261 7.67 -4.07 6.12
CA ALA A 261 7.69 -5.54 6.20
C ALA A 261 6.81 -6.05 7.36
N ALA A 262 6.88 -5.40 8.53
CA ALA A 262 5.98 -5.70 9.66
C ALA A 262 4.51 -5.40 9.31
N THR A 263 4.23 -4.33 8.56
CA THR A 263 2.87 -4.00 8.08
C THR A 263 2.32 -5.10 7.16
N ILE A 264 3.11 -5.57 6.20
CA ILE A 264 2.72 -6.67 5.31
C ILE A 264 2.52 -7.96 6.10
N PHE A 265 3.36 -8.24 7.08
CA PHE A 265 3.16 -9.40 7.94
C PHE A 265 1.87 -9.28 8.77
N CYS A 266 1.59 -8.13 9.37
CA CYS A 266 0.33 -7.86 10.06
C CYS A 266 -0.88 -8.06 9.15
N TYR A 267 -0.81 -7.57 7.91
CA TYR A 267 -1.92 -7.64 6.96
C TYR A 267 -2.10 -9.06 6.38
N LEU A 268 -1.05 -9.63 5.81
CA LEU A 268 -1.11 -10.89 5.07
C LEU A 268 -0.59 -12.08 5.89
N GLY A 269 0.56 -11.91 6.55
CA GLY A 269 1.21 -12.99 7.29
C GLY A 269 0.35 -13.54 8.42
N VAL A 270 -0.29 -12.66 9.18
CA VAL A 270 -1.22 -13.08 10.25
C VAL A 270 -2.38 -13.90 9.67
N ASN A 271 -2.96 -13.48 8.56
CA ASN A 271 -4.07 -14.21 7.94
C ASN A 271 -3.67 -15.58 7.37
N LEU A 272 -2.41 -15.71 6.92
CA LEU A 272 -1.91 -16.92 6.25
C LEU A 272 -1.32 -17.95 7.22
N PHE A 273 -0.70 -17.48 8.32
CA PHE A 273 0.10 -18.33 9.21
C PHE A 273 -0.43 -18.44 10.63
N LEU A 274 -1.31 -17.52 11.06
CA LEU A 274 -1.82 -17.50 12.42
C LEU A 274 -3.35 -17.61 12.44
N SER A 275 -3.88 -18.44 13.35
CA SER A 275 -5.32 -18.53 13.57
C SER A 275 -5.77 -17.46 14.56
N GLY A 276 -6.91 -16.81 14.30
CA GLY A 276 -7.47 -15.78 15.18
C GLY A 276 -8.87 -15.34 14.77
N LEU A 277 -9.44 -14.42 15.53
CA LEU A 277 -10.80 -13.89 15.29
C LEU A 277 -10.94 -13.19 13.95
N HIS A 278 -9.83 -12.70 13.37
CA HIS A 278 -9.77 -12.05 12.07
C HIS A 278 -9.51 -13.00 10.90
N SER A 279 -9.53 -14.33 11.12
CA SER A 279 -9.24 -15.34 10.09
C SER A 279 -10.47 -15.65 9.21
N TYR A 280 -11.27 -14.67 8.83
CA TYR A 280 -12.42 -14.85 7.93
C TYR A 280 -12.05 -15.28 6.51
N GLY A 281 -10.77 -15.32 6.18
CA GLY A 281 -10.24 -15.74 4.89
C GLY A 281 -9.85 -17.22 4.79
N GLY A 282 -10.17 -18.04 5.78
CA GLY A 282 -9.90 -19.48 5.79
C GLY A 282 -10.78 -20.29 4.85
N SER A 283 -11.15 -19.78 3.69
CA SER A 283 -11.60 -20.61 2.58
C SER A 283 -10.36 -21.24 1.95
N LYS A 284 -10.30 -22.55 1.97
CA LYS A 284 -9.33 -23.42 1.32
C LYS A 284 -8.78 -22.81 0.02
N MET A 285 -7.45 -22.64 -0.02
CA MET A 285 -6.75 -22.51 -1.29
C MET A 285 -7.10 -23.69 -2.19
#